data_a020eaea420cbd1b4fc0e2c5d95a3d94
#
_entry.id   a020eaea420cbd1b4fc0e2c5d95a3d94
#
_cell.length_a   1.000
_cell.length_b   1.000
_cell.length_c   1.000
_cell.angle_alpha   90.00
_cell.angle_beta   90.00
_cell.angle_gamma   90.00
#
_symmetry.space_group_name_H-M   'P 1'
#
loop_
_entity.id
_entity.type
_entity.pdbx_description
1 polymer ?
#
loop_
_entity_poly.entity_id
_entity_poly.type
_entity_poly.pdbx_seq_one_letter_code
_entity_poly.pdbx_strand_id
1 'polypeptide(L)'
;AGHLVMGDGGPVALPPYARMMIGEDGTISIQALDQGPETQSIVDRIRLVNPDITRLQKGEDGLFRLPDGETAPADSSVKITSGSLEQSNVNVAKTLVNMIELARQYEMQVNVIKTSQENADAASQIMRLG
;
A
#
# COMPACT_ATOMS: atom_id res chain seq x y z
N ALA A 1 -10.83 -14.00 0.14
CA ALA A 1 -11.91 -13.54 0.99
C ALA A 1 -12.72 -12.52 0.18
N GLY A 2 -13.98 -12.83 -0.18
CA GLY A 2 -14.82 -11.95 -0.97
C GLY A 2 -15.46 -10.88 -0.10
N HIS A 3 -14.86 -9.69 -0.07
CA HIS A 3 -15.51 -8.53 0.54
C HIS A 3 -16.45 -7.88 -0.50
N LEU A 4 -17.60 -7.40 -0.03
CA LEU A 4 -18.56 -6.71 -0.88
C LEU A 4 -18.03 -5.30 -1.19
N VAL A 5 -18.13 -4.90 -2.46
CA VAL A 5 -17.86 -3.52 -2.87
C VAL A 5 -19.06 -2.67 -2.51
N MET A 6 -18.84 -1.53 -1.88
CA MET A 6 -19.91 -0.61 -1.48
C MET A 6 -20.14 0.44 -2.57
N GLY A 7 -21.39 0.58 -2.95
CA GLY A 7 -21.88 1.66 -3.81
C GLY A 7 -22.50 2.79 -2.99
N ASP A 8 -23.12 3.74 -3.66
CA ASP A 8 -23.78 4.88 -3.03
C ASP A 8 -25.02 4.45 -2.19
N GLY A 9 -25.72 3.41 -2.61
CA GLY A 9 -26.91 2.90 -1.93
C GLY A 9 -26.68 1.69 -1.03
N GLY A 10 -25.48 1.16 -0.95
CA GLY A 10 -25.16 -0.07 -0.20
C GLY A 10 -24.24 -1.02 -0.96
N PRO A 11 -24.22 -2.31 -0.65
CA PRO A 11 -23.44 -3.29 -1.39
C PRO A 11 -23.86 -3.34 -2.87
N VAL A 12 -22.91 -3.21 -3.77
CA VAL A 12 -23.14 -3.28 -5.23
C VAL A 12 -23.67 -4.66 -5.59
N ALA A 13 -24.87 -4.71 -6.20
CA ALA A 13 -25.44 -5.92 -6.76
C ALA A 13 -25.48 -5.82 -8.28
N LEU A 14 -24.82 -6.75 -8.97
CA LEU A 14 -24.77 -6.79 -10.42
C LEU A 14 -25.72 -7.85 -10.96
N PRO A 15 -26.67 -7.48 -11.83
CA PRO A 15 -27.46 -8.47 -12.58
C PRO A 15 -26.57 -9.19 -13.60
N PRO A 16 -27.04 -10.28 -14.21
CA PRO A 16 -26.31 -10.95 -15.30
C PRO A 16 -26.02 -9.97 -16.45
N TYR A 17 -24.74 -9.93 -16.88
CA TYR A 17 -24.29 -9.00 -17.90
C TYR A 17 -23.37 -9.69 -18.92
N ALA A 18 -23.37 -9.17 -20.15
CA ALA A 18 -22.44 -9.58 -21.20
C ALA A 18 -21.11 -8.81 -21.10
N ARG A 19 -21.17 -7.54 -20.75
CA ARG A 19 -20.00 -6.66 -20.59
C ARG A 19 -20.23 -5.67 -19.44
N MET A 20 -19.16 -5.39 -18.69
CA MET A 20 -19.14 -4.39 -17.63
C MET A 20 -18.04 -3.37 -17.91
N MET A 21 -18.35 -2.11 -17.68
CA MET A 21 -17.42 -0.99 -17.75
C MET A 21 -17.49 -0.18 -16.46
N ILE A 22 -16.34 0.25 -15.96
CA ILE A 22 -16.23 1.10 -14.78
C ILE A 22 -15.62 2.43 -15.22
N GLY A 23 -16.35 3.52 -15.02
CA GLY A 23 -15.90 4.87 -15.30
C GLY A 23 -14.87 5.37 -14.28
N GLU A 24 -14.13 6.42 -14.63
CA GLU A 24 -13.14 7.02 -13.74
C GLU A 24 -13.74 7.56 -12.43
N ASP A 25 -15.01 7.92 -12.46
CA ASP A 25 -15.79 8.41 -11.30
C ASP A 25 -16.38 7.27 -10.46
N GLY A 26 -16.10 6.01 -10.79
CA GLY A 26 -16.65 4.84 -10.13
C GLY A 26 -18.00 4.37 -10.66
N THR A 27 -18.59 5.01 -11.69
CA THR A 27 -19.86 4.60 -12.27
C THR A 27 -19.74 3.23 -12.91
N ILE A 28 -20.60 2.29 -12.54
CA ILE A 28 -20.68 0.95 -13.11
C ILE A 28 -21.75 0.92 -14.17
N SER A 29 -21.36 0.67 -15.40
CA SER A 29 -22.23 0.48 -16.55
C SER A 29 -22.15 -0.97 -17.01
N ILE A 30 -23.29 -1.58 -17.29
CA ILE A 30 -23.37 -2.94 -17.81
C ILE A 30 -24.15 -2.97 -19.13
N GLN A 31 -23.81 -3.95 -19.94
CA GLN A 31 -24.62 -4.39 -21.08
C GLN A 31 -25.32 -5.69 -20.67
N ALA A 32 -26.64 -5.69 -20.65
CA ALA A 32 -27.42 -6.87 -20.33
C ALA A 32 -27.29 -7.94 -21.42
N LEU A 33 -27.45 -9.22 -21.04
CA LEU A 33 -27.32 -10.35 -21.96
C LEU A 33 -28.31 -10.33 -23.12
N ASP A 34 -29.50 -9.76 -22.91
CA ASP A 34 -30.60 -9.76 -23.85
C ASP A 34 -30.73 -8.46 -24.67
N GLN A 35 -29.76 -7.55 -24.55
CA GLN A 35 -29.80 -6.25 -25.21
C GLN A 35 -28.65 -6.09 -26.21
N GLY A 36 -28.90 -5.33 -27.26
CA GLY A 36 -27.91 -5.05 -28.30
C GLY A 36 -26.70 -4.27 -27.75
N PRO A 37 -25.57 -4.28 -28.52
CA PRO A 37 -24.28 -3.71 -28.08
C PRO A 37 -24.34 -2.20 -27.78
N GLU A 38 -25.36 -1.51 -28.27
CA GLU A 38 -25.57 -0.05 -28.10
C GLU A 38 -26.23 0.32 -26.76
N THR A 39 -26.76 -0.68 -26.00
CA THR A 39 -27.52 -0.40 -24.80
C THR A 39 -26.67 -0.62 -23.56
N GLN A 40 -26.19 0.47 -23.00
CA GLN A 40 -25.53 0.48 -21.70
C GLN A 40 -26.46 1.04 -20.63
N SER A 41 -26.55 0.33 -19.52
CA SER A 41 -27.35 0.76 -18.36
C SER A 41 -26.40 1.00 -17.17
N ILE A 42 -26.55 2.15 -16.54
CA ILE A 42 -25.86 2.43 -15.28
C ILE A 42 -26.58 1.64 -14.17
N VAL A 43 -25.84 0.84 -13.43
CA VAL A 43 -26.40 -0.01 -12.35
C VAL A 43 -26.17 0.63 -11.00
N ASP A 44 -24.93 1.06 -10.74
CA ASP A 44 -24.53 1.62 -9.45
C ASP A 44 -23.26 2.46 -9.62
N ARG A 45 -22.80 3.05 -8.53
CA ARG A 45 -21.55 3.79 -8.46
C ARG A 45 -20.73 3.34 -7.28
N ILE A 46 -19.48 2.96 -7.52
CA ILE A 46 -18.54 2.60 -6.45
C ILE A 46 -18.30 3.84 -5.57
N ARG A 47 -18.46 3.67 -4.28
CA ARG A 47 -18.20 4.74 -3.32
C ARG A 47 -16.70 4.96 -3.19
N LEU A 48 -16.20 6.05 -3.76
CA LEU A 48 -14.82 6.48 -3.68
C LEU A 48 -14.63 7.38 -2.46
N VAL A 49 -13.57 7.15 -1.70
CA VAL A 49 -13.29 7.85 -0.44
C VAL A 49 -11.82 8.27 -0.40
N ASN A 50 -11.54 9.37 0.28
CA ASN A 50 -10.18 9.88 0.48
C ASN A 50 -9.93 10.12 1.98
N PRO A 51 -9.75 9.05 2.77
CA PRO A 51 -9.51 9.17 4.19
C PRO A 51 -8.10 9.72 4.47
N ASP A 52 -7.94 10.36 5.63
CA ASP A 52 -6.62 10.76 6.10
C ASP A 52 -5.75 9.53 6.36
N ILE A 53 -4.65 9.42 5.61
CA ILE A 53 -3.71 8.30 5.66
C ILE A 53 -3.13 8.11 7.07
N THR A 54 -2.95 9.19 7.83
CA THR A 54 -2.38 9.15 9.18
C THR A 54 -3.31 8.46 10.19
N ARG A 55 -4.62 8.43 9.91
CA ARG A 55 -5.64 7.78 10.74
C ARG A 55 -5.93 6.33 10.32
N LEU A 56 -5.43 5.90 9.17
CA LEU A 56 -5.68 4.55 8.67
C LEU A 56 -4.88 3.52 9.43
N GLN A 57 -5.55 2.48 9.88
CA GLN A 57 -4.94 1.30 10.51
C GLN A 57 -5.12 0.09 9.59
N LYS A 58 -4.04 -0.65 9.38
CA LYS A 58 -4.07 -1.89 8.61
C LYS A 58 -4.52 -3.03 9.51
N GLY A 59 -5.60 -3.69 9.14
CA GLY A 59 -6.08 -4.90 9.81
C GLY A 59 -5.27 -6.15 9.42
N GLU A 60 -5.46 -7.22 10.18
CA GLU A 60 -4.83 -8.53 9.91
C GLU A 60 -5.29 -9.15 8.58
N ASP A 61 -6.47 -8.77 8.11
CA ASP A 61 -7.02 -9.16 6.80
C ASP A 61 -6.43 -8.37 5.62
N GLY A 62 -5.50 -7.44 5.88
CA GLY A 62 -4.85 -6.60 4.88
C GLY A 62 -5.65 -5.38 4.44
N LEU A 63 -6.86 -5.18 4.99
CA LEU A 63 -7.68 -4.01 4.71
C LEU A 63 -7.34 -2.84 5.65
N PHE A 64 -7.51 -1.62 5.14
CA PHE A 64 -7.36 -0.41 5.93
C PHE A 64 -8.70 0.00 6.54
N ARG A 65 -8.66 0.41 7.81
CA ARG A 65 -9.82 0.88 8.55
C ARG A 65 -9.51 2.17 9.28
N LEU A 66 -10.53 3.00 9.42
CA LEU A 66 -10.48 4.12 10.35
C LEU A 66 -10.71 3.60 11.79
N PRO A 67 -10.10 4.24 12.80
CA PRO A 67 -10.38 3.93 14.19
C PRO A 67 -11.88 4.08 14.47
N ASP A 68 -12.37 3.33 15.46
CA ASP A 68 -13.76 3.38 15.92
C ASP A 68 -14.84 2.95 14.91
N GLY A 69 -14.45 2.29 13.80
CA GLY A 69 -15.38 1.83 12.75
C GLY A 69 -16.03 2.98 11.97
N GLU A 70 -15.45 4.17 12.02
CA GLU A 70 -15.91 5.34 11.27
C GLU A 70 -15.85 5.05 9.75
N THR A 71 -16.89 5.49 9.04
CA THR A 71 -16.95 5.36 7.58
C THR A 71 -16.47 6.66 6.94
N ALA A 72 -15.47 6.58 6.07
CA ALA A 72 -14.99 7.75 5.34
C ALA A 72 -16.11 8.35 4.44
N PRO A 73 -16.24 9.67 4.36
CA PRO A 73 -17.16 10.33 3.44
C PRO A 73 -16.77 10.07 1.99
N ALA A 74 -17.75 10.05 1.09
CA ALA A 74 -17.50 9.98 -0.34
C ALA A 74 -16.79 11.25 -0.82
N ASP A 75 -15.80 11.08 -1.71
CA ASP A 75 -15.03 12.18 -2.29
C ASP A 75 -15.04 12.07 -3.82
N SER A 76 -15.66 13.04 -4.47
CA SER A 76 -15.77 13.09 -5.93
C SER A 76 -14.47 13.48 -6.65
N SER A 77 -13.47 13.93 -5.93
CA SER A 77 -12.15 14.25 -6.49
C SER A 77 -11.31 13.01 -6.76
N VAL A 78 -11.65 11.89 -6.10
CA VAL A 78 -10.97 10.61 -6.28
C VAL A 78 -11.38 9.97 -7.60
N LYS A 79 -10.41 9.51 -8.35
CA LYS A 79 -10.60 8.80 -9.62
C LYS A 79 -10.03 7.39 -9.54
N ILE A 80 -10.64 6.47 -10.28
CA ILE A 80 -10.15 5.10 -10.44
C ILE A 80 -9.81 4.83 -11.91
N THR A 81 -8.85 3.94 -12.12
CA THR A 81 -8.51 3.45 -13.45
C THR A 81 -8.74 1.95 -13.49
N SER A 82 -9.68 1.51 -14.32
CA SER A 82 -9.93 0.08 -14.50
C SER A 82 -8.86 -0.58 -15.39
N GLY A 83 -8.62 -1.87 -15.20
CA GLY A 83 -7.68 -2.65 -16.01
C GLY A 83 -6.19 -2.38 -15.72
N SER A 84 -5.88 -1.64 -14.68
CA SER A 84 -4.51 -1.33 -14.25
C SER A 84 -4.22 -1.91 -12.87
N LEU A 85 -2.98 -2.32 -12.66
CA LEU A 85 -2.47 -2.72 -11.35
C LEU A 85 -1.45 -1.69 -10.88
N GLU A 86 -1.57 -1.29 -9.63
CA GLU A 86 -0.60 -0.42 -9.00
C GLU A 86 0.72 -1.18 -8.80
N GLN A 87 1.81 -0.61 -9.28
CA GLN A 87 3.15 -1.16 -9.05
C GLN A 87 3.69 -0.66 -7.72
N SER A 88 4.58 -1.45 -7.11
CA SER A 88 5.31 -1.03 -5.92
C SER A 88 6.13 0.23 -6.21
N ASN A 89 6.00 1.27 -5.36
CA ASN A 89 6.83 2.47 -5.45
C ASN A 89 8.21 2.26 -4.80
N VAL A 90 8.51 1.06 -4.32
CA VAL A 90 9.82 0.72 -3.76
C VAL A 90 10.83 0.53 -4.90
N ASN A 91 11.81 1.41 -4.96
CA ASN A 91 12.93 1.25 -5.88
C ASN A 91 13.92 0.24 -5.30
N VAL A 92 13.91 -0.97 -5.87
CA VAL A 92 14.76 -2.09 -5.43
C VAL A 92 16.24 -1.72 -5.47
N ALA A 93 16.69 -0.99 -6.49
CA ALA A 93 18.07 -0.56 -6.61
C ALA A 93 18.49 0.39 -5.48
N LYS A 94 17.63 1.37 -5.16
CA LYS A 94 17.86 2.30 -4.05
C LYS A 94 17.88 1.57 -2.70
N THR A 95 16.98 0.62 -2.50
CA THR A 95 16.94 -0.19 -1.28
C THR A 95 18.20 -1.03 -1.13
N LEU A 96 18.70 -1.61 -2.23
CA LEU A 96 19.95 -2.39 -2.23
C LEU A 96 21.16 -1.51 -1.89
N VAL A 97 21.25 -0.32 -2.46
CA VAL A 97 22.32 0.65 -2.14
C VAL A 97 22.29 1.03 -0.66
N ASN A 98 21.11 1.34 -0.11
CA ASN A 98 20.95 1.66 1.31
C ASN A 98 21.35 0.49 2.21
N MET A 99 21.05 -0.76 1.82
CA MET A 99 21.49 -1.94 2.57
C MET A 99 23.01 -2.10 2.56
N ILE A 100 23.67 -1.86 1.42
CA ILE A 100 25.13 -1.91 1.31
C ILE A 100 25.76 -0.80 2.17
N GLU A 101 25.19 0.38 2.15
CA GLU A 101 25.66 1.52 2.97
C GLU A 101 25.57 1.23 4.47
N LEU A 102 24.43 0.69 4.92
CA LEU A 102 24.23 0.26 6.30
C LEU A 102 25.22 -0.86 6.71
N ALA A 103 25.44 -1.84 5.83
CA ALA A 103 26.41 -2.90 6.08
C ALA A 103 27.83 -2.36 6.24
N ARG A 104 28.24 -1.42 5.37
CA ARG A 104 29.54 -0.74 5.48
C ARG A 104 29.68 0.09 6.76
N GLN A 105 28.62 0.80 7.16
CA GLN A 105 28.62 1.54 8.42
C GLN A 105 28.81 0.59 9.60
N TYR A 106 28.13 -0.55 9.59
CA TYR A 106 28.29 -1.56 10.63
C TYR A 106 29.72 -2.12 10.68
N GLU A 107 30.30 -2.47 9.53
CA GLU A 107 31.70 -2.93 9.46
C GLU A 107 32.68 -1.89 10.00
N MET A 108 32.50 -0.60 9.65
CA MET A 108 33.33 0.47 10.18
C MET A 108 33.22 0.58 11.70
N GLN A 109 32.00 0.49 12.26
CA GLN A 109 31.79 0.52 13.70
C GLN A 109 32.48 -0.65 14.42
N VAL A 110 32.34 -1.87 13.86
CA VAL A 110 33.01 -3.07 14.40
C VAL A 110 34.53 -2.91 14.38
N ASN A 111 35.10 -2.38 13.27
CA ASN A 111 36.53 -2.14 13.17
C ASN A 111 37.02 -1.09 14.17
N VAL A 112 36.27 0.00 14.40
CA VAL A 112 36.59 1.00 15.41
C VAL A 112 36.62 0.38 16.82
N ILE A 113 35.63 -0.44 17.15
CA ILE A 113 35.57 -1.14 18.44
C ILE A 113 36.78 -2.07 18.59
N LYS A 114 37.12 -2.84 17.55
CA LYS A 114 38.25 -3.74 17.56
C LYS A 114 39.57 -3.00 17.76
N THR A 115 39.80 -1.93 17.00
CA THR A 115 40.99 -1.07 17.17
C THR A 115 41.05 -0.45 18.57
N SER A 116 39.92 -0.06 19.14
CA SER A 116 39.84 0.48 20.50
C SER A 116 40.22 -0.59 21.55
N GLN A 117 39.78 -1.84 21.36
CA GLN A 117 40.19 -2.97 22.20
C GLN A 117 41.68 -3.26 22.09
N GLU A 118 42.22 -3.34 20.88
CA GLU A 118 43.65 -3.56 20.65
C GLU A 118 44.49 -2.45 21.31
N ASN A 119 44.06 -1.20 21.24
CA ASN A 119 44.73 -0.09 21.90
C ASN A 119 44.66 -0.20 23.44
N ALA A 120 43.52 -0.62 23.99
CA ALA A 120 43.34 -0.80 25.43
C ALA A 120 44.23 -1.97 25.95
N ASP A 121 44.32 -3.06 25.18
CA ASP A 121 45.17 -4.20 25.49
C ASP A 121 46.65 -3.82 25.44
N ALA A 122 47.08 -3.04 24.46
CA ALA A 122 48.45 -2.52 24.35
C ALA A 122 48.81 -1.60 25.53
N ALA A 123 47.88 -0.70 25.90
CA ALA A 123 48.06 0.20 27.06
C ALA A 123 48.16 -0.59 28.37
N SER A 124 47.34 -1.64 28.54
CA SER A 124 47.41 -2.49 29.75
C SER A 124 48.68 -3.32 29.82
N GLN A 125 49.27 -3.74 28.68
CA GLN A 125 50.56 -4.40 28.64
C GLN A 125 51.71 -3.47 29.04
N ILE A 126 51.71 -2.21 28.60
CA ILE A 126 52.71 -1.20 28.99
C ILE A 126 52.67 -0.97 30.50
N MET A 127 51.46 -0.86 31.11
CA MET A 127 51.33 -0.68 32.53
C MET A 127 51.76 -1.89 33.39
N ARG A 128 51.84 -3.08 32.82
CA ARG A 128 52.30 -4.27 33.53
C ARG A 128 53.83 -4.49 33.47
N LEU A 129 54.53 -3.74 32.64
CA LEU A 129 55.99 -3.81 32.46
C LEU A 129 56.74 -2.70 33.20
N GLY A 130 56.07 -1.74 33.80
CA GLY A 130 56.60 -0.71 34.67
C GLY A 130 56.29 -0.98 36.15
#